data_b9773aab083a9e796615f1a6fa511024
#
_entry.id   b9773aab083a9e796615f1a6fa511024
#
_cell.length_a   1.000
_cell.length_b   1.000
_cell.length_c   1.000
_cell.angle_alpha   90.00
_cell.angle_beta   90.00
_cell.angle_gamma   90.00
#
_symmetry.space_group_name_H-M   'P 1'
#
loop_
_entity.id
_entity.type
_entity.pdbx_description
1 polymer ?
#
loop_
_entity_poly.entity_id
_entity_poly.type
_entity_poly.pdbx_seq_one_letter_code
_entity_poly.pdbx_strand_id
1 'polypeptide(L)'
;MPKATAIFAGPFRVRADDARDITPTSPLRQALLAVLILAPRQMKARKSLQSMFWGSADAAHAAANLRTALYQLRQDLMPLGPEVLQADRQMVSLSPGVIAADLGADTGLDLLEGLDLPLADCDGFEDWLRSLRQSGSPTDAAETPATSADVGATSRIRPAPRVDRPLRMALGLLPTVHLGPPPGAVLGQVEATIDQIAQFLKVFTLLDVHDFRDPCARSVPLPVASAQGPTHLLQSQIQHDGTGVRLRLRLLEAHSRKLLWLSQPVTQRELDQEATPWRLGESILDCMRLHPPPAGAPDLFPFTALAAFFSLDPQEIDRAEVQLQRMVADGGHPVLECLQLFAQVFRVNEHLGASVEIDTERLLNTLADLSNADPMLPVCQSLLGYALHMLRAENDQAFHLIENANRLAPNFALNLDHLAVIHLVRGDLDGADAAWRRLNLVGQNSPWRYTYDITGAMIHLMRGDLRQSLYFANQSMFRKPRYLAALRYSMIGLALSNRSEDAARMLDRIRVLRPGYDLSHWADGFVTRMPVHLAKAAVQSLRRVELL
;
A
#
# COMPACT_ATOMS: atom_id res chain seq x y z
N MET A 1 16.08 2.22 47.81
CA MET A 1 16.20 0.83 47.34
C MET A 1 14.92 0.49 46.58
N PRO A 2 14.99 -0.29 45.51
CA PRO A 2 13.78 -0.70 44.80
C PRO A 2 12.89 -1.52 45.76
N LYS A 3 11.58 -1.38 45.63
CA LYS A 3 10.59 -2.15 46.41
C LYS A 3 10.24 -3.49 45.77
N ALA A 4 10.64 -3.70 44.52
CA ALA A 4 10.44 -4.92 43.77
C ALA A 4 11.48 -5.09 42.65
N THR A 5 11.70 -6.32 42.24
CA THR A 5 12.54 -6.68 41.08
C THR A 5 11.71 -7.42 40.05
N ALA A 6 11.73 -6.94 38.80
CA ALA A 6 11.13 -7.59 37.65
C ALA A 6 12.19 -8.43 36.95
N ILE A 7 11.98 -9.73 36.86
CA ILE A 7 12.84 -10.73 36.22
C ILE A 7 12.39 -10.93 34.80
N PHE A 8 13.30 -10.68 33.85
CA PHE A 8 13.04 -10.78 32.40
C PHE A 8 13.60 -12.05 31.76
N ALA A 9 14.61 -12.68 32.37
CA ALA A 9 15.17 -13.94 31.90
C ALA A 9 14.24 -15.11 32.22
N GLY A 10 13.80 -15.83 31.20
CA GLY A 10 12.74 -16.83 31.29
C GLY A 10 11.34 -16.20 31.41
N PRO A 11 10.36 -16.89 32.04
CA PRO A 11 9.02 -16.35 32.24
C PRO A 11 9.03 -15.07 33.09
N PHE A 12 8.29 -14.04 32.61
CA PHE A 12 8.21 -12.74 33.33
C PHE A 12 7.69 -12.88 34.75
N ARG A 13 8.43 -12.35 35.73
CA ARG A 13 8.02 -12.35 37.12
C ARG A 13 8.37 -11.03 37.78
N VAL A 14 7.54 -10.63 38.76
CA VAL A 14 7.79 -9.47 39.60
C VAL A 14 7.77 -9.90 41.06
N ARG A 15 8.89 -9.75 41.75
CA ARG A 15 9.05 -10.08 43.18
C ARG A 15 9.24 -8.81 43.99
N ALA A 16 8.44 -8.67 45.04
CA ALA A 16 8.63 -7.62 46.02
C ALA A 16 9.82 -7.95 46.94
N ASP A 17 10.37 -6.94 47.63
CA ASP A 17 11.53 -7.10 48.53
C ASP A 17 11.27 -8.10 49.67
N ASP A 18 10.01 -8.32 50.04
CA ASP A 18 9.58 -9.31 51.02
C ASP A 18 9.39 -10.72 50.40
N ALA A 19 9.93 -10.97 49.21
CA ALA A 19 9.86 -12.20 48.44
C ALA A 19 8.46 -12.60 47.95
N ARG A 20 7.42 -11.79 48.10
CA ARG A 20 6.08 -12.07 47.53
C ARG A 20 6.14 -11.93 46.02
N ASP A 21 5.48 -12.86 45.36
CA ASP A 21 5.23 -12.78 43.90
C ASP A 21 4.01 -11.86 43.67
N ILE A 22 4.23 -10.76 42.96
CA ILE A 22 3.21 -9.77 42.61
C ILE A 22 3.04 -9.68 41.09
N THR A 23 3.45 -10.73 40.38
CA THR A 23 3.33 -10.81 38.93
C THR A 23 1.85 -10.68 38.51
N PRO A 24 1.50 -9.75 37.59
CA PRO A 24 0.15 -9.67 37.09
C PRO A 24 -0.30 -11.01 36.46
N THR A 25 -1.53 -11.43 36.72
CA THR A 25 -2.05 -12.72 36.24
C THR A 25 -2.36 -12.72 34.72
N SER A 26 -2.60 -11.56 34.13
CA SER A 26 -2.94 -11.43 32.70
C SER A 26 -1.66 -11.21 31.86
N PRO A 27 -1.45 -12.01 30.79
CA PRO A 27 -0.32 -11.79 29.87
C PRO A 27 -0.24 -10.38 29.32
N LEU A 28 -1.39 -9.77 28.98
CA LEU A 28 -1.46 -8.37 28.51
C LEU A 28 -0.92 -7.37 29.56
N ARG A 29 -1.25 -7.58 30.83
CA ARG A 29 -0.77 -6.69 31.92
C ARG A 29 0.71 -6.94 32.23
N GLN A 30 1.19 -8.19 32.09
CA GLN A 30 2.61 -8.51 32.17
C GLN A 30 3.39 -7.79 31.06
N ALA A 31 2.90 -7.87 29.81
CA ALA A 31 3.50 -7.20 28.67
C ALA A 31 3.51 -5.66 28.82
N LEU A 32 2.40 -5.07 29.26
CA LEU A 32 2.32 -3.63 29.55
C LEU A 32 3.33 -3.21 30.62
N LEU A 33 3.44 -3.99 31.69
CA LEU A 33 4.37 -3.71 32.79
C LEU A 33 5.82 -3.85 32.31
N ALA A 34 6.15 -4.90 31.56
CA ALA A 34 7.47 -5.11 30.99
C ALA A 34 7.91 -3.95 30.08
N VAL A 35 7.02 -3.50 29.20
CA VAL A 35 7.27 -2.35 28.31
C VAL A 35 7.50 -1.07 29.11
N LEU A 36 6.74 -0.82 30.18
CA LEU A 36 6.92 0.37 31.01
C LEU A 36 8.23 0.32 31.83
N ILE A 37 8.61 -0.85 32.38
CA ILE A 37 9.85 -1.01 33.14
C ILE A 37 11.08 -0.74 32.26
N LEU A 38 11.09 -1.23 31.02
CA LEU A 38 12.19 -1.08 30.08
C LEU A 38 12.14 0.23 29.27
N ALA A 39 11.06 0.99 29.39
CA ALA A 39 10.97 2.29 28.70
C ALA A 39 11.94 3.32 29.32
N PRO A 40 12.50 4.25 28.52
CA PRO A 40 13.30 5.35 29.02
C PRO A 40 12.59 6.10 30.14
N ARG A 41 13.28 6.29 31.27
CA ARG A 41 12.73 6.89 32.51
C ARG A 41 11.47 6.19 33.03
N GLN A 42 11.24 4.94 32.65
CA GLN A 42 10.03 4.16 32.96
C GLN A 42 8.73 4.88 32.60
N MET A 43 8.74 5.55 31.44
CA MET A 43 7.61 6.35 30.92
C MET A 43 7.34 6.01 29.46
N LYS A 44 6.04 5.99 29.06
CA LYS A 44 5.64 5.82 27.65
C LYS A 44 4.36 6.61 27.35
N ALA A 45 4.27 7.12 26.12
CA ALA A 45 3.07 7.84 25.69
C ALA A 45 1.86 6.89 25.56
N ARG A 46 0.68 7.35 26.00
CA ARG A 46 -0.56 6.55 25.89
C ARG A 46 -0.85 6.12 24.47
N LYS A 47 -0.67 7.02 23.50
CA LYS A 47 -0.84 6.69 22.06
C LYS A 47 0.10 5.57 21.62
N SER A 48 1.35 5.59 22.07
CA SER A 48 2.32 4.52 21.76
C SER A 48 1.91 3.17 22.38
N LEU A 49 1.38 3.15 23.60
CA LEU A 49 0.85 1.94 24.21
C LEU A 49 -0.42 1.45 23.50
N GLN A 50 -1.31 2.36 23.08
CA GLN A 50 -2.50 2.02 22.31
C GLN A 50 -2.14 1.38 20.96
N SER A 51 -1.21 1.98 20.23
CA SER A 51 -0.72 1.44 18.95
C SER A 51 0.00 0.10 19.13
N MET A 52 0.73 -0.08 20.21
CA MET A 52 1.50 -1.31 20.48
C MET A 52 0.62 -2.51 20.83
N PHE A 53 -0.47 -2.30 21.58
CA PHE A 53 -1.30 -3.37 22.12
C PHE A 53 -2.72 -3.48 21.49
N TRP A 54 -3.17 -2.47 20.75
CA TRP A 54 -4.48 -2.42 20.08
C TRP A 54 -4.38 -1.67 18.76
N GLY A 55 -3.38 -2.01 17.96
CA GLY A 55 -3.06 -1.31 16.71
C GLY A 55 -4.17 -1.36 15.65
N SER A 56 -4.98 -2.43 15.65
CA SER A 56 -6.11 -2.61 14.71
C SER A 56 -7.43 -2.06 15.24
N ALA A 57 -7.52 -1.73 16.55
CA ALA A 57 -8.73 -1.18 17.13
C ALA A 57 -8.87 0.33 16.81
N ASP A 58 -10.11 0.82 16.70
CA ASP A 58 -10.33 2.26 16.61
C ASP A 58 -9.82 2.99 17.87
N ALA A 59 -9.50 4.28 17.72
CA ALA A 59 -8.86 5.06 18.78
C ALA A 59 -9.68 5.14 20.07
N ALA A 60 -11.02 5.08 20.00
CA ALA A 60 -11.88 5.14 21.18
C ALA A 60 -11.87 3.81 21.95
N HIS A 61 -11.92 2.68 21.24
CA HIS A 61 -11.81 1.33 21.80
C HIS A 61 -10.41 1.08 22.36
N ALA A 62 -9.34 1.43 21.62
CA ALA A 62 -7.98 1.33 22.10
C ALA A 62 -7.76 2.15 23.40
N ALA A 63 -8.31 3.36 23.46
CA ALA A 63 -8.24 4.21 24.66
C ALA A 63 -9.03 3.64 25.85
N ALA A 64 -10.19 3.01 25.59
CA ALA A 64 -11.00 2.35 26.61
C ALA A 64 -10.28 1.10 27.16
N ASN A 65 -9.74 0.27 26.28
CA ASN A 65 -8.99 -0.94 26.63
C ASN A 65 -7.74 -0.60 27.46
N LEU A 66 -6.97 0.41 27.03
CA LEU A 66 -5.83 0.87 27.80
C LEU A 66 -6.22 1.38 29.19
N ARG A 67 -7.33 2.13 29.34
CA ARG A 67 -7.82 2.59 30.64
C ARG A 67 -8.13 1.41 31.58
N THR A 68 -8.84 0.41 31.05
CA THR A 68 -9.20 -0.80 31.81
C THR A 68 -7.94 -1.58 32.22
N ALA A 69 -6.99 -1.79 31.30
CA ALA A 69 -5.75 -2.50 31.58
C ALA A 69 -4.90 -1.77 32.62
N LEU A 70 -4.79 -0.43 32.55
CA LEU A 70 -4.06 0.38 33.52
C LEU A 70 -4.75 0.40 34.91
N TYR A 71 -6.07 0.41 34.93
CA TYR A 71 -6.82 0.29 36.19
C TYR A 71 -6.50 -1.04 36.89
N GLN A 72 -6.58 -2.15 36.15
CA GLN A 72 -6.29 -3.49 36.69
C GLN A 72 -4.82 -3.64 37.05
N LEU A 73 -3.90 -3.13 36.24
CA LEU A 73 -2.45 -3.13 36.55
C LEU A 73 -2.14 -2.34 37.82
N ARG A 74 -2.86 -1.24 38.08
CA ARG A 74 -2.74 -0.49 39.32
C ARG A 74 -3.17 -1.32 40.53
N GLN A 75 -4.20 -2.15 40.42
CA GLN A 75 -4.61 -3.07 41.46
C GLN A 75 -3.53 -4.15 41.72
N ASP A 76 -2.94 -4.72 40.67
CA ASP A 76 -1.87 -5.71 40.77
C ASP A 76 -0.64 -5.11 41.50
N LEU A 77 -0.33 -3.82 41.30
CA LEU A 77 0.81 -3.11 41.89
C LEU A 77 0.50 -2.44 43.25
N MET A 78 -0.75 -2.53 43.76
CA MET A 78 -1.14 -1.96 45.07
C MET A 78 -0.23 -2.39 46.22
N PRO A 79 0.31 -3.64 46.28
CA PRO A 79 1.24 -4.02 47.34
C PRO A 79 2.52 -3.16 47.43
N LEU A 80 2.92 -2.50 46.32
CA LEU A 80 4.07 -1.59 46.28
C LEU A 80 3.72 -0.13 46.62
N GLY A 81 2.42 0.18 46.64
CA GLY A 81 1.86 1.50 46.95
C GLY A 81 1.02 2.09 45.81
N PRO A 82 0.05 2.96 46.13
CA PRO A 82 -0.91 3.50 45.19
C PRO A 82 -0.26 4.44 44.14
N GLU A 83 0.91 5.00 44.42
CA GLU A 83 1.60 5.97 43.56
C GLU A 83 2.59 5.31 42.58
N VAL A 84 2.67 3.96 42.55
CA VAL A 84 3.66 3.25 41.74
C VAL A 84 3.36 3.40 40.23
N LEU A 85 2.09 3.34 39.86
CA LEU A 85 1.65 3.54 38.46
C LEU A 85 0.88 4.85 38.35
N GLN A 86 1.48 5.81 37.66
CA GLN A 86 0.89 7.11 37.37
C GLN A 86 0.48 7.19 35.89
N ALA A 87 -0.65 7.79 35.61
CA ALA A 87 -1.14 7.99 34.27
C ALA A 87 -1.91 9.31 34.16
N ASP A 88 -1.45 10.20 33.33
CA ASP A 88 -2.12 11.43 32.96
C ASP A 88 -2.83 11.31 31.60
N ARG A 89 -3.17 12.44 30.97
CA ARG A 89 -3.85 12.45 29.65
C ARG A 89 -2.93 11.99 28.51
N GLN A 90 -1.62 12.10 28.64
CA GLN A 90 -0.64 11.87 27.56
C GLN A 90 0.31 10.71 27.86
N MET A 91 0.71 10.54 29.12
CA MET A 91 1.78 9.65 29.52
C MET A 91 1.29 8.61 30.54
N VAL A 92 1.99 7.49 30.55
CA VAL A 92 1.93 6.47 31.59
C VAL A 92 3.35 6.28 32.12
N SER A 93 3.53 6.29 33.44
CA SER A 93 4.84 6.15 34.07
C SER A 93 4.79 5.29 35.31
N LEU A 94 5.89 4.65 35.60
CA LEU A 94 6.16 4.05 36.91
C LEU A 94 6.98 5.02 37.77
N SER A 95 6.74 5.01 39.10
CA SER A 95 7.54 5.81 40.00
C SER A 95 9.01 5.38 39.93
N PRO A 96 9.95 6.32 39.65
CA PRO A 96 11.34 5.98 39.43
C PRO A 96 11.98 5.20 40.60
N GLY A 97 12.70 4.13 40.27
CA GLY A 97 13.43 3.32 41.25
C GLY A 97 12.58 2.44 42.17
N VAL A 98 11.26 2.34 41.96
CA VAL A 98 10.39 1.43 42.72
C VAL A 98 10.50 0.00 42.22
N ILE A 99 10.57 -0.22 40.90
CA ILE A 99 10.75 -1.54 40.29
C ILE A 99 12.08 -1.53 39.53
N ALA A 100 13.01 -2.42 39.94
CA ALA A 100 14.26 -2.65 39.21
C ALA A 100 14.06 -3.73 38.12
N ALA A 101 14.77 -3.62 37.00
CA ALA A 101 14.80 -4.65 35.98
C ALA A 101 16.01 -5.58 36.19
N ASP A 102 15.75 -6.90 36.16
CA ASP A 102 16.78 -7.94 36.12
C ASP A 102 16.68 -8.65 34.76
N LEU A 103 17.63 -8.39 33.88
CA LEU A 103 17.71 -8.96 32.52
C LEU A 103 18.43 -10.30 32.48
N GLY A 104 19.00 -10.76 33.58
CA GLY A 104 19.64 -12.07 33.70
C GLY A 104 20.80 -12.29 32.70
N ALA A 105 21.71 -11.33 32.57
CA ALA A 105 22.76 -11.29 31.53
C ALA A 105 23.61 -12.57 31.39
N ASP A 106 23.61 -13.46 32.38
CA ASP A 106 24.44 -14.67 32.42
C ASP A 106 23.62 -15.98 32.44
N THR A 107 22.29 -15.93 32.27
CA THR A 107 21.45 -17.12 32.52
C THR A 107 21.23 -17.99 31.28
N GLY A 108 21.51 -17.50 30.08
CA GLY A 108 21.26 -18.22 28.81
C GLY A 108 19.77 -18.51 28.51
N LEU A 109 18.85 -17.89 29.27
CA LEU A 109 17.41 -18.03 29.08
C LEU A 109 16.90 -16.94 28.14
N ASP A 110 15.89 -17.25 27.33
CA ASP A 110 15.22 -16.27 26.48
C ASP A 110 14.49 -15.21 27.32
N LEU A 111 14.58 -13.96 26.88
CA LEU A 111 13.87 -12.87 27.56
C LEU A 111 12.36 -12.99 27.35
N LEU A 112 11.59 -12.88 28.46
CA LEU A 112 10.12 -12.95 28.46
C LEU A 112 9.58 -14.23 27.79
N GLU A 113 10.19 -15.39 28.13
CA GLU A 113 9.79 -16.68 27.61
C GLU A 113 8.32 -16.97 27.92
N GLY A 114 7.55 -17.39 26.89
CA GLY A 114 6.13 -17.71 27.02
C GLY A 114 5.20 -16.49 27.20
N LEU A 115 5.71 -15.25 27.07
CA LEU A 115 4.87 -14.05 27.06
C LEU A 115 4.40 -13.76 25.63
N ASP A 116 3.74 -14.74 25.02
CA ASP A 116 3.09 -14.58 23.72
C ASP A 116 1.65 -14.11 23.95
N LEU A 117 1.26 -13.01 23.26
CA LEU A 117 -0.09 -12.48 23.37
C LEU A 117 -0.95 -13.10 22.26
N PRO A 118 -1.94 -13.96 22.58
CA PRO A 118 -2.76 -14.64 21.58
C PRO A 118 -3.81 -13.72 20.89
N LEU A 119 -3.62 -12.41 20.93
CA LEU A 119 -4.54 -11.42 20.41
C LEU A 119 -4.00 -10.90 19.08
N ALA A 120 -4.81 -10.97 18.04
CA ALA A 120 -4.53 -10.49 16.68
C ALA A 120 -4.17 -8.99 16.56
N ASP A 121 -4.10 -8.26 17.67
CA ASP A 121 -3.98 -6.80 17.72
C ASP A 121 -2.67 -6.30 18.36
N CYS A 122 -1.74 -7.21 18.69
CA CYS A 122 -0.53 -6.88 19.48
C CYS A 122 0.76 -6.90 18.66
N ASP A 123 0.70 -6.70 17.35
CA ASP A 123 1.86 -6.73 16.44
C ASP A 123 2.99 -5.80 16.91
N GLY A 124 2.65 -4.62 17.38
CA GLY A 124 3.64 -3.67 17.89
C GLY A 124 4.36 -4.14 19.15
N PHE A 125 3.73 -4.99 19.99
CA PHE A 125 4.38 -5.62 21.13
C PHE A 125 5.28 -6.79 20.68
N GLU A 126 4.84 -7.59 19.73
CA GLU A 126 5.63 -8.71 19.20
C GLU A 126 6.92 -8.22 18.50
N ASP A 127 6.82 -7.14 17.74
CA ASP A 127 7.99 -6.49 17.12
C ASP A 127 8.95 -5.93 18.17
N TRP A 128 8.43 -5.30 19.21
CA TRP A 128 9.23 -4.83 20.33
C TRP A 128 9.91 -6.00 21.06
N LEU A 129 9.20 -7.10 21.33
CA LEU A 129 9.73 -8.30 21.99
C LEU A 129 10.83 -8.98 21.15
N ARG A 130 10.62 -9.06 19.83
CA ARG A 130 11.62 -9.58 18.89
C ARG A 130 12.90 -8.73 18.89
N SER A 131 12.74 -7.42 18.87
CA SER A 131 13.86 -6.47 18.95
C SER A 131 14.61 -6.59 20.27
N LEU A 132 13.90 -6.73 21.39
CA LEU A 132 14.47 -6.93 22.72
C LEU A 132 15.30 -8.23 22.79
N ARG A 133 14.78 -9.33 22.23
CA ARG A 133 15.48 -10.63 22.20
C ARG A 133 16.73 -10.62 21.29
N GLN A 134 16.72 -9.82 20.23
CA GLN A 134 17.85 -9.69 19.29
C GLN A 134 18.98 -8.79 19.84
N SER A 135 18.64 -7.73 20.56
CA SER A 135 19.62 -6.75 21.04
C SER A 135 20.26 -7.12 22.37
N GLY A 136 19.71 -8.05 23.12
CA GLY A 136 20.25 -8.51 24.44
C GLY A 136 20.38 -7.44 25.51
N SER A 137 20.06 -6.16 25.20
CA SER A 137 20.14 -5.03 26.12
C SER A 137 19.26 -3.86 25.64
N PRO A 138 18.49 -3.22 26.53
CA PRO A 138 17.60 -2.10 26.16
C PRO A 138 18.31 -0.75 25.98
N THR A 139 19.64 -0.70 25.88
CA THR A 139 20.43 0.53 26.05
C THR A 139 20.71 1.27 24.71
N ASP A 140 20.34 0.75 23.54
CA ASP A 140 20.68 1.36 22.25
C ASP A 140 19.57 2.20 21.59
N ALA A 141 18.56 2.61 22.37
CA ALA A 141 17.47 3.47 21.86
C ALA A 141 17.31 4.78 22.65
N ALA A 142 18.39 5.37 23.17
CA ALA A 142 18.32 6.69 23.80
C ALA A 142 19.47 7.58 23.34
N GLU A 143 19.14 8.57 22.52
CA GLU A 143 20.01 9.70 22.23
C GLU A 143 20.31 10.53 23.45
N THR A 144 21.60 10.80 23.73
CA THR A 144 22.04 11.72 24.75
C THR A 144 22.69 12.95 24.14
N PRO A 145 22.40 14.18 24.60
CA PRO A 145 23.09 15.37 24.11
C PRO A 145 24.51 15.48 24.68
N ALA A 146 25.40 15.92 23.84
CA ALA A 146 26.81 16.07 24.05
C ALA A 146 27.14 17.11 25.14
N THR A 147 28.08 16.79 26.01
CA THR A 147 28.97 17.78 26.63
C THR A 147 30.40 17.25 26.64
N SER A 148 31.28 18.13 26.23
CA SER A 148 32.68 17.96 25.97
C SER A 148 33.52 17.62 27.21
N ALA A 149 34.52 16.72 27.08
CA ALA A 149 35.89 16.93 27.52
C ALA A 149 36.82 15.81 27.05
N ASP A 150 37.90 16.24 26.51
CA ASP A 150 39.10 15.69 25.96
C ASP A 150 39.77 14.60 26.82
N VAL A 151 40.32 13.54 26.22
CA VAL A 151 41.71 13.06 26.30
C VAL A 151 41.89 11.76 25.49
N GLY A 152 42.90 11.75 24.64
CA GLY A 152 43.17 10.79 23.59
C GLY A 152 43.51 9.35 23.99
N ALA A 153 43.23 8.47 23.04
CA ALA A 153 44.08 7.34 22.63
C ALA A 153 43.48 6.67 21.40
N THR A 154 44.27 6.53 20.39
CA THR A 154 44.06 5.94 19.08
C THR A 154 43.58 4.48 19.14
N SER A 155 42.37 4.24 18.64
CA SER A 155 42.06 2.98 17.94
C SER A 155 41.10 3.30 16.79
N ARG A 156 41.59 3.14 15.56
CA ARG A 156 40.80 3.32 14.33
C ARG A 156 39.81 2.17 14.19
N ILE A 157 38.65 2.30 14.80
CA ILE A 157 37.48 1.51 14.44
C ILE A 157 36.90 2.19 13.19
N ARG A 158 37.03 1.51 12.06
CA ARG A 158 36.39 1.88 10.81
C ARG A 158 34.89 1.96 11.07
N PRO A 159 34.20 3.09 10.86
CA PRO A 159 32.76 3.12 10.99
C PRO A 159 32.18 2.15 9.96
N ALA A 160 31.26 1.28 10.40
CA ALA A 160 30.46 0.49 9.48
C ALA A 160 29.82 1.43 8.47
N PRO A 161 29.76 1.06 7.19
CA PRO A 161 29.13 1.90 6.19
C PRO A 161 27.69 2.18 6.65
N ARG A 162 27.36 3.47 6.84
CA ARG A 162 25.97 3.90 6.90
C ARG A 162 25.35 3.39 5.62
N VAL A 163 24.48 2.40 5.73
CA VAL A 163 23.56 2.06 4.64
C VAL A 163 22.67 3.28 4.51
N ASP A 164 23.01 4.17 3.58
CA ASP A 164 22.14 5.25 3.17
C ASP A 164 20.85 4.56 2.67
N ARG A 165 19.81 4.57 3.51
CA ARG A 165 18.49 4.13 3.07
C ARG A 165 18.16 4.97 1.85
N PRO A 166 17.77 4.34 0.73
CA PRO A 166 17.41 5.10 -0.46
C PRO A 166 16.35 6.13 -0.07
N LEU A 167 16.56 7.38 -0.47
CA LEU A 167 15.63 8.48 -0.27
C LEU A 167 14.27 8.06 -0.85
N ARG A 168 13.28 7.82 0.00
CA ARG A 168 11.92 7.48 -0.43
C ARG A 168 11.16 8.77 -0.75
N MET A 169 10.30 8.72 -1.77
CA MET A 169 9.33 9.79 -1.95
C MET A 169 8.44 9.88 -0.71
N ALA A 170 8.19 11.10 -0.27
CA ALA A 170 7.38 11.35 0.91
C ALA A 170 6.41 12.51 0.67
N LEU A 171 5.18 12.35 1.17
CA LEU A 171 4.11 13.34 1.09
C LEU A 171 3.82 13.91 2.46
N GLY A 172 3.86 15.23 2.60
CA GLY A 172 3.42 15.94 3.81
C GLY A 172 1.98 16.43 3.66
N LEU A 173 1.10 16.07 4.59
CA LEU A 173 -0.26 16.59 4.67
C LEU A 173 -0.25 17.90 5.46
N LEU A 174 -0.63 19.00 4.83
CA LEU A 174 -0.69 20.33 5.47
C LEU A 174 -2.06 20.58 6.10
N PRO A 175 -2.13 21.47 7.11
CA PRO A 175 -3.40 21.92 7.66
C PRO A 175 -4.33 22.48 6.58
N THR A 176 -5.62 22.20 6.72
CA THR A 176 -6.67 22.70 5.82
C THR A 176 -6.80 24.22 5.91
N VAL A 177 -6.79 24.88 4.77
CA VAL A 177 -7.01 26.35 4.69
C VAL A 177 -8.49 26.64 4.49
N HIS A 178 -9.05 27.53 5.31
CA HIS A 178 -10.43 27.91 5.25
C HIS A 178 -10.59 29.29 4.59
N LEU A 179 -11.41 29.34 3.55
CA LEU A 179 -11.87 30.58 2.94
C LEU A 179 -13.36 30.79 3.29
N GLY A 180 -13.59 31.48 4.39
CA GLY A 180 -14.90 31.64 5.05
C GLY A 180 -15.12 30.61 6.17
N PRO A 181 -16.11 30.81 7.07
CA PRO A 181 -16.40 29.88 8.17
C PRO A 181 -17.11 28.63 7.64
N PRO A 182 -16.45 27.45 7.63
CA PRO A 182 -17.11 26.23 7.19
C PRO A 182 -18.06 25.71 8.29
N PRO A 183 -19.18 25.06 7.91
CA PRO A 183 -19.97 24.27 8.86
C PRO A 183 -19.12 23.14 9.45
N GLY A 184 -19.20 22.92 10.78
CA GLY A 184 -18.36 21.94 11.47
C GLY A 184 -18.48 20.50 10.91
N ALA A 185 -19.67 20.10 10.45
CA ALA A 185 -19.89 18.80 9.82
C ALA A 185 -19.07 18.61 8.52
N VAL A 186 -18.89 19.66 7.74
CA VAL A 186 -18.12 19.62 6.49
C VAL A 186 -16.63 19.47 6.76
N LEU A 187 -16.13 20.10 7.81
CA LEU A 187 -14.75 19.93 8.24
C LEU A 187 -14.41 18.47 8.51
N GLY A 188 -15.25 17.79 9.31
CA GLY A 188 -15.06 16.36 9.60
C GLY A 188 -15.06 15.51 8.34
N GLN A 189 -15.93 15.82 7.36
CA GLN A 189 -15.98 15.09 6.10
C GLN A 189 -14.75 15.33 5.22
N VAL A 190 -14.24 16.55 5.16
CA VAL A 190 -13.00 16.86 4.43
C VAL A 190 -11.81 16.18 5.06
N GLU A 191 -11.67 16.23 6.39
CA GLU A 191 -10.59 15.54 7.09
C GLU A 191 -10.67 14.01 6.86
N ALA A 192 -11.86 13.41 6.92
CA ALA A 192 -12.06 12.00 6.60
C ALA A 192 -11.68 11.68 5.13
N THR A 193 -11.96 12.58 4.19
CA THR A 193 -11.56 12.43 2.78
C THR A 193 -10.03 12.44 2.65
N ILE A 194 -9.34 13.33 3.34
CA ILE A 194 -7.87 13.40 3.35
C ILE A 194 -7.27 12.15 3.98
N ASP A 195 -7.86 11.63 5.06
CA ASP A 195 -7.42 10.38 5.70
C ASP A 195 -7.56 9.18 4.76
N GLN A 196 -8.67 9.09 4.01
CA GLN A 196 -8.87 8.05 3.01
C GLN A 196 -7.88 8.16 1.84
N ILE A 197 -7.55 9.38 1.39
CA ILE A 197 -6.49 9.60 0.40
C ILE A 197 -5.14 9.11 0.96
N ALA A 198 -4.80 9.48 2.19
CA ALA A 198 -3.57 9.06 2.83
C ALA A 198 -3.48 7.54 2.99
N GLN A 199 -4.57 6.90 3.37
CA GLN A 199 -4.66 5.45 3.47
C GLN A 199 -4.46 4.78 2.10
N PHE A 200 -5.12 5.27 1.04
CA PHE A 200 -4.92 4.78 -0.32
C PHE A 200 -3.45 4.85 -0.74
N LEU A 201 -2.81 6.00 -0.52
CA LEU A 201 -1.41 6.21 -0.89
C LEU A 201 -0.47 5.23 -0.16
N LYS A 202 -0.74 4.94 1.13
CA LYS A 202 0.05 3.97 1.91
C LYS A 202 -0.14 2.53 1.46
N VAL A 203 -1.36 2.13 1.13
CA VAL A 203 -1.67 0.75 0.73
C VAL A 203 -1.11 0.43 -0.66
N PHE A 204 -1.17 1.39 -1.57
CA PHE A 204 -0.79 1.19 -2.96
C PHE A 204 0.70 1.40 -3.24
N THR A 205 1.35 2.25 -2.46
CA THR A 205 2.73 2.69 -2.72
C THR A 205 3.59 2.55 -1.47
N LEU A 206 4.91 2.57 -1.65
CA LEU A 206 5.88 2.71 -0.57
C LEU A 206 6.08 4.18 -0.15
N LEU A 207 5.09 5.03 -0.44
CA LEU A 207 5.13 6.44 -0.13
C LEU A 207 5.04 6.66 1.38
N ASP A 208 6.01 7.35 1.96
CA ASP A 208 5.92 7.82 3.34
C ASP A 208 4.95 9.01 3.41
N VAL A 209 3.96 8.92 4.29
CA VAL A 209 3.00 10.01 4.51
C VAL A 209 3.23 10.62 5.88
N HIS A 210 3.61 11.90 5.91
CA HIS A 210 3.82 12.69 7.11
C HIS A 210 2.61 13.59 7.37
N ASP A 211 2.01 13.49 8.53
CA ASP A 211 0.83 14.28 8.91
C ASP A 211 1.24 15.53 9.72
N PHE A 212 1.15 16.70 9.12
CA PHE A 212 1.41 18.01 9.73
C PHE A 212 0.13 18.78 10.06
N ARG A 213 -1.04 18.11 10.03
CA ARG A 213 -2.33 18.74 10.32
C ARG A 213 -2.56 18.98 11.80
N ASP A 214 -1.85 18.23 12.67
CA ASP A 214 -1.98 18.38 14.13
C ASP A 214 -1.63 19.82 14.55
N PRO A 215 -2.52 20.53 15.28
CA PRO A 215 -2.26 21.87 15.81
C PRO A 215 -1.02 21.93 16.73
N CYS A 216 -0.69 20.84 17.42
CA CYS A 216 0.49 20.76 18.29
C CYS A 216 1.80 20.71 17.48
N ALA A 217 1.76 20.23 16.24
CA ALA A 217 2.90 20.22 15.34
C ALA A 217 3.17 21.58 14.68
N ARG A 218 2.26 22.56 14.80
CA ARG A 218 2.40 23.90 14.18
C ARG A 218 3.56 24.71 14.70
N SER A 219 4.07 24.40 15.89
CA SER A 219 5.24 25.06 16.48
C SER A 219 6.57 24.44 16.03
N VAL A 220 6.55 23.28 15.37
CA VAL A 220 7.74 22.66 14.82
C VAL A 220 7.89 23.13 13.36
N PRO A 221 9.01 23.78 12.98
CA PRO A 221 9.26 24.10 11.59
C PRO A 221 9.16 22.83 10.76
N LEU A 222 8.44 22.89 9.62
CA LEU A 222 8.38 21.76 8.69
C LEU A 222 9.82 21.32 8.37
N PRO A 223 10.20 20.05 8.56
CA PRO A 223 11.55 19.56 8.30
C PRO A 223 11.83 19.46 6.79
N VAL A 224 11.57 20.56 6.08
CA VAL A 224 11.65 20.68 4.62
C VAL A 224 13.09 20.58 4.10
N ALA A 225 14.07 20.82 4.98
CA ALA A 225 15.48 20.83 4.63
C ALA A 225 16.25 19.57 5.05
N SER A 226 15.59 18.56 5.63
CA SER A 226 16.26 17.31 5.99
C SER A 226 16.19 16.32 4.84
N ALA A 227 17.24 15.53 4.65
CA ALA A 227 17.27 14.42 3.69
C ALA A 227 16.14 13.37 3.92
N GLN A 228 15.40 13.47 5.02
CA GLN A 228 14.29 12.60 5.39
C GLN A 228 12.93 13.34 5.40
N GLY A 229 12.88 14.60 4.98
CA GLY A 229 11.65 15.38 4.91
C GLY A 229 10.79 15.02 3.70
N PRO A 230 9.52 15.52 3.68
CA PRO A 230 8.63 15.29 2.56
C PRO A 230 9.17 15.92 1.27
N THR A 231 9.03 15.21 0.16
CA THR A 231 9.37 15.71 -1.18
C THR A 231 8.23 16.55 -1.77
N HIS A 232 7.00 16.21 -1.40
CA HIS A 232 5.78 16.87 -1.85
C HIS A 232 4.89 17.24 -0.66
N LEU A 233 4.08 18.26 -0.83
CA LEU A 233 3.14 18.72 0.19
C LEU A 233 1.72 18.77 -0.40
N LEU A 234 0.78 18.15 0.27
CA LEU A 234 -0.64 18.21 -0.06
C LEU A 234 -1.33 19.18 0.89
N GLN A 235 -1.96 20.21 0.34
CA GLN A 235 -2.76 21.19 1.06
C GLN A 235 -4.20 21.14 0.61
N SER A 236 -5.12 20.99 1.53
CA SER A 236 -6.55 21.11 1.33
C SER A 236 -7.00 22.56 1.56
N GLN A 237 -7.92 23.03 0.73
CA GLN A 237 -8.52 24.35 0.81
C GLN A 237 -10.04 24.22 0.71
N ILE A 238 -10.76 24.70 1.71
CA ILE A 238 -12.22 24.73 1.74
C ILE A 238 -12.68 26.16 1.44
N GLN A 239 -13.53 26.29 0.44
CA GLN A 239 -14.24 27.53 0.12
C GLN A 239 -15.72 27.33 0.45
N HIS A 240 -16.28 28.26 1.24
CA HIS A 240 -17.71 28.38 1.51
C HIS A 240 -18.20 29.74 1.03
N ASP A 241 -19.13 29.76 0.08
CA ASP A 241 -19.61 30.98 -0.58
C ASP A 241 -21.13 31.20 -0.42
N GLY A 242 -21.76 30.56 0.58
CA GLY A 242 -23.20 30.61 0.82
C GLY A 242 -24.06 29.77 -0.14
N THR A 243 -23.50 29.31 -1.25
CA THR A 243 -24.16 28.42 -2.22
C THR A 243 -23.77 26.95 -2.01
N GLY A 244 -22.73 26.73 -1.20
CA GLY A 244 -22.23 25.38 -0.89
C GLY A 244 -20.77 25.37 -0.50
N VAL A 245 -20.27 24.17 -0.29
CA VAL A 245 -18.87 23.91 0.05
C VAL A 245 -18.14 23.34 -1.15
N ARG A 246 -16.93 23.81 -1.36
CA ARG A 246 -16.02 23.32 -2.39
C ARG A 246 -14.65 23.02 -1.77
N LEU A 247 -14.20 21.78 -1.92
CA LEU A 247 -12.85 21.38 -1.59
C LEU A 247 -11.95 21.51 -2.81
N ARG A 248 -10.75 22.09 -2.63
CA ARG A 248 -9.66 22.03 -3.59
C ARG A 248 -8.43 21.44 -2.93
N LEU A 249 -7.71 20.58 -3.66
CA LEU A 249 -6.42 20.06 -3.26
C LEU A 249 -5.32 20.73 -4.07
N ARG A 250 -4.23 21.08 -3.41
CA ARG A 250 -3.04 21.67 -4.01
C ARG A 250 -1.86 20.77 -3.70
N LEU A 251 -1.16 20.31 -4.73
CA LEU A 251 0.11 19.60 -4.57
C LEU A 251 1.25 20.58 -4.84
N LEU A 252 2.17 20.66 -3.90
CA LEU A 252 3.30 21.58 -3.94
C LEU A 252 4.59 20.78 -3.87
N GLU A 253 5.63 21.24 -4.56
CA GLU A 253 7.00 20.79 -4.30
C GLU A 253 7.44 21.28 -2.92
N ALA A 254 7.97 20.38 -2.07
CA ALA A 254 8.20 20.73 -0.67
C ALA A 254 9.26 21.82 -0.50
N HIS A 255 10.36 21.76 -1.25
CA HIS A 255 11.48 22.70 -1.13
C HIS A 255 11.13 24.10 -1.64
N SER A 256 10.65 24.21 -2.89
CA SER A 256 10.40 25.49 -3.56
C SER A 256 9.02 26.07 -3.27
N ARG A 257 8.10 25.27 -2.72
CA ARG A 257 6.66 25.59 -2.58
C ARG A 257 5.97 25.84 -3.93
N LYS A 258 6.59 25.43 -5.03
CA LYS A 258 6.00 25.54 -6.36
C LYS A 258 4.73 24.71 -6.44
N LEU A 259 3.65 25.31 -6.96
CA LEU A 259 2.41 24.60 -7.24
C LEU A 259 2.63 23.65 -8.43
N LEU A 260 2.51 22.36 -8.19
CA LEU A 260 2.63 21.31 -9.20
C LEU A 260 1.28 20.94 -9.79
N TRP A 261 0.24 20.90 -8.95
CA TRP A 261 -1.10 20.50 -9.36
C TRP A 261 -2.17 21.15 -8.48
N LEU A 262 -3.33 21.38 -9.09
CA LEU A 262 -4.53 21.89 -8.46
C LEU A 262 -5.71 21.03 -8.90
N SER A 263 -6.45 20.45 -7.95
CA SER A 263 -7.65 19.68 -8.28
C SER A 263 -8.74 20.59 -8.88
N GLN A 264 -9.62 19.99 -9.68
CA GLN A 264 -10.92 20.59 -9.91
C GLN A 264 -11.64 20.77 -8.55
N PRO A 265 -12.48 21.80 -8.40
CA PRO A 265 -13.26 21.96 -7.18
C PRO A 265 -14.16 20.74 -6.97
N VAL A 266 -14.07 20.12 -5.80
CA VAL A 266 -14.92 19.01 -5.38
C VAL A 266 -16.08 19.59 -4.60
N THR A 267 -17.29 19.35 -5.07
CA THR A 267 -18.53 19.83 -4.44
C THR A 267 -18.90 18.95 -3.25
N GLN A 268 -19.79 19.44 -2.37
CA GLN A 268 -20.34 18.67 -1.26
C GLN A 268 -20.91 17.31 -1.73
N ARG A 269 -21.69 17.32 -2.82
CA ARG A 269 -22.27 16.10 -3.38
C ARG A 269 -21.22 15.09 -3.84
N GLU A 270 -20.07 15.54 -4.33
CA GLU A 270 -18.97 14.67 -4.72
C GLU A 270 -18.22 14.16 -3.50
N LEU A 271 -18.10 14.95 -2.43
CA LEU A 271 -17.51 14.50 -1.17
C LEU A 271 -18.32 13.34 -0.53
N ASP A 272 -19.63 13.31 -0.77
CA ASP A 272 -20.51 12.21 -0.32
C ASP A 272 -20.29 10.91 -1.13
N GLN A 273 -19.55 10.97 -2.23
CA GLN A 273 -19.27 9.79 -3.06
C GLN A 273 -18.05 9.04 -2.55
N GLU A 274 -18.23 7.77 -2.23
CA GLU A 274 -17.18 6.87 -1.73
C GLU A 274 -15.95 6.80 -2.68
N ALA A 275 -16.15 7.03 -3.99
CA ALA A 275 -15.09 6.96 -4.99
C ALA A 275 -14.19 8.22 -5.03
N THR A 276 -14.61 9.34 -4.46
CA THR A 276 -13.89 10.62 -4.61
C THR A 276 -12.48 10.61 -4.03
N PRO A 277 -12.23 10.08 -2.81
CA PRO A 277 -10.87 10.03 -2.26
C PRO A 277 -9.90 9.24 -3.14
N TRP A 278 -10.37 8.14 -3.72
CA TRP A 278 -9.56 7.25 -4.56
C TRP A 278 -9.19 7.92 -5.89
N ARG A 279 -10.15 8.55 -6.55
CA ARG A 279 -9.93 9.33 -7.77
C ARG A 279 -8.93 10.47 -7.55
N LEU A 280 -9.02 11.15 -6.40
CA LEU A 280 -8.09 12.22 -6.03
C LEU A 280 -6.70 11.64 -5.74
N GLY A 281 -6.62 10.51 -5.03
CA GLY A 281 -5.38 9.80 -4.74
C GLY A 281 -4.63 9.39 -6.01
N GLU A 282 -5.30 8.80 -7.00
CA GLU A 282 -4.69 8.49 -8.31
C GLU A 282 -4.15 9.73 -9.02
N SER A 283 -4.91 10.84 -9.00
CA SER A 283 -4.46 12.10 -9.61
C SER A 283 -3.22 12.66 -8.92
N ILE A 284 -3.13 12.53 -7.59
CA ILE A 284 -1.96 12.95 -6.81
C ILE A 284 -0.75 12.10 -7.20
N LEU A 285 -0.90 10.76 -7.26
CA LEU A 285 0.18 9.86 -7.64
C LEU A 285 0.68 10.12 -9.06
N ASP A 286 -0.24 10.32 -10.01
CA ASP A 286 0.15 10.62 -11.39
C ASP A 286 0.89 11.95 -11.49
N CYS A 287 0.46 12.97 -10.76
CA CYS A 287 1.17 14.23 -10.69
C CYS A 287 2.57 14.08 -10.07
N MET A 288 2.71 13.34 -8.97
CA MET A 288 4.00 13.08 -8.32
C MET A 288 4.95 12.34 -9.26
N ARG A 289 4.44 11.37 -10.03
CA ARG A 289 5.22 10.65 -11.06
C ARG A 289 5.75 11.58 -12.15
N LEU A 290 4.96 12.56 -12.57
CA LEU A 290 5.35 13.54 -13.60
C LEU A 290 6.30 14.62 -13.07
N HIS A 291 6.40 14.79 -11.76
CA HIS A 291 7.24 15.78 -11.10
C HIS A 291 8.13 15.09 -10.06
N PRO A 292 9.10 14.25 -10.50
CA PRO A 292 10.00 13.57 -9.59
C PRO A 292 10.85 14.58 -8.81
N PRO A 293 11.29 14.25 -7.57
CA PRO A 293 12.17 15.11 -6.81
C PRO A 293 13.52 15.27 -7.49
N PRO A 294 14.30 16.32 -7.14
CA PRO A 294 15.61 16.57 -7.75
C PRO A 294 16.56 15.40 -7.59
N ALA A 295 17.57 15.34 -8.47
CA ALA A 295 18.52 14.25 -8.63
C ALA A 295 19.10 13.75 -7.29
N GLY A 296 19.02 12.44 -7.06
CA GLY A 296 19.48 11.76 -5.84
C GLY A 296 18.37 11.12 -4.99
N ALA A 297 17.10 11.44 -5.25
CA ALA A 297 15.97 10.71 -4.68
C ALA A 297 15.60 9.51 -5.56
N PRO A 298 15.12 8.38 -4.99
CA PRO A 298 14.67 7.26 -5.80
C PRO A 298 13.47 7.70 -6.65
N ASP A 299 13.64 7.63 -7.96
CA ASP A 299 12.63 8.04 -8.93
C ASP A 299 11.53 6.98 -9.09
N LEU A 300 11.73 5.80 -8.49
CA LEU A 300 10.86 4.65 -8.68
C LEU A 300 10.18 4.23 -7.38
N PHE A 301 8.86 4.25 -7.38
CA PHE A 301 8.00 3.60 -6.40
C PHE A 301 6.97 2.72 -7.13
N PRO A 302 6.20 1.83 -6.46
CA PRO A 302 5.35 0.85 -7.15
C PRO A 302 4.45 1.44 -8.25
N PHE A 303 3.85 2.60 -8.02
CA PHE A 303 3.01 3.28 -9.01
C PHE A 303 3.80 3.70 -10.26
N THR A 304 5.03 4.22 -10.10
CA THR A 304 5.89 4.61 -11.22
C THR A 304 6.33 3.40 -12.03
N ALA A 305 6.64 2.28 -11.38
CA ALA A 305 6.97 1.03 -12.04
C ALA A 305 5.78 0.50 -12.88
N LEU A 306 4.58 0.49 -12.31
CA LEU A 306 3.37 0.13 -13.06
C LEU A 306 3.15 1.07 -14.25
N ALA A 307 3.31 2.37 -14.07
CA ALA A 307 3.18 3.32 -15.16
C ALA A 307 4.20 3.07 -16.30
N ALA A 308 5.43 2.66 -15.96
CA ALA A 308 6.43 2.26 -16.94
C ALA A 308 6.04 0.97 -17.68
N PHE A 309 5.52 -0.05 -16.99
CA PHE A 309 5.03 -1.27 -17.63
C PHE A 309 3.89 -0.96 -18.59
N PHE A 310 2.92 -0.20 -18.13
CA PHE A 310 1.79 0.24 -18.93
C PHE A 310 2.14 1.31 -19.98
N SER A 311 3.39 1.78 -20.05
CA SER A 311 3.84 2.63 -21.17
C SER A 311 3.89 1.89 -22.50
N LEU A 312 4.05 0.57 -22.48
CA LEU A 312 4.27 -0.31 -23.65
C LEU A 312 5.55 0.03 -24.41
N ASP A 313 6.46 0.76 -23.78
CA ASP A 313 7.79 1.07 -24.32
C ASP A 313 8.81 0.10 -23.73
N PRO A 314 9.45 -0.77 -24.55
CA PRO A 314 10.43 -1.73 -24.04
C PRO A 314 11.58 -1.08 -23.27
N GLN A 315 12.02 0.11 -23.67
CA GLN A 315 13.12 0.79 -23.00
C GLN A 315 12.72 1.34 -21.62
N GLU A 316 11.48 1.83 -21.46
CA GLU A 316 10.95 2.26 -20.15
C GLU A 316 10.78 1.06 -19.23
N ILE A 317 10.27 -0.05 -19.76
CA ILE A 317 10.12 -1.30 -19.01
C ILE A 317 11.47 -1.82 -18.54
N ASP A 318 12.48 -1.88 -19.42
CA ASP A 318 13.84 -2.33 -19.08
C ASP A 318 14.46 -1.46 -17.97
N ARG A 319 14.28 -0.13 -18.06
CA ARG A 319 14.78 0.79 -17.02
C ARG A 319 14.08 0.55 -15.68
N ALA A 320 12.75 0.38 -15.69
CA ALA A 320 11.99 0.11 -14.50
C ALA A 320 12.39 -1.22 -13.85
N GLU A 321 12.59 -2.28 -14.64
CA GLU A 321 13.05 -3.58 -14.15
C GLU A 321 14.44 -3.50 -13.51
N VAL A 322 15.39 -2.80 -14.15
CA VAL A 322 16.74 -2.61 -13.59
C VAL A 322 16.68 -1.86 -12.25
N GLN A 323 15.83 -0.84 -12.14
CA GLN A 323 15.66 -0.11 -10.88
C GLN A 323 15.00 -0.98 -9.81
N LEU A 324 13.95 -1.74 -10.16
CA LEU A 324 13.31 -2.69 -9.24
C LEU A 324 14.30 -3.74 -8.73
N GLN A 325 15.13 -4.30 -9.62
CA GLN A 325 16.18 -5.26 -9.24
C GLN A 325 17.11 -4.70 -8.18
N ARG A 326 17.56 -3.45 -8.34
CA ARG A 326 18.41 -2.78 -7.36
C ARG A 326 17.68 -2.58 -6.03
N MET A 327 16.46 -2.08 -6.07
CA MET A 327 15.67 -1.83 -4.86
C MET A 327 15.34 -3.12 -4.10
N VAL A 328 15.11 -4.22 -4.80
CA VAL A 328 14.91 -5.55 -4.19
C VAL A 328 16.21 -6.07 -3.58
N ALA A 329 17.34 -5.92 -4.28
CA ALA A 329 18.65 -6.35 -3.78
C ALA A 329 19.08 -5.57 -2.51
N ASP A 330 18.66 -4.32 -2.38
CA ASP A 330 18.90 -3.47 -1.20
C ASP A 330 17.94 -3.77 -0.02
N GLY A 331 17.20 -4.88 -0.08
CA GLY A 331 16.27 -5.29 0.97
C GLY A 331 14.94 -4.51 0.95
N GLY A 332 14.43 -4.21 -0.23
CA GLY A 332 13.19 -3.49 -0.43
C GLY A 332 11.93 -4.24 0.02
N HIS A 333 10.81 -3.52 0.02
CA HIS A 333 9.50 -4.06 0.41
C HIS A 333 9.05 -5.19 -0.55
N PRO A 334 8.36 -6.26 -0.09
CA PRO A 334 7.91 -7.39 -0.92
C PRO A 334 7.10 -7.00 -2.17
N VAL A 335 6.38 -5.88 -2.14
CA VAL A 335 5.65 -5.36 -3.30
C VAL A 335 6.57 -5.05 -4.49
N LEU A 336 7.82 -4.68 -4.27
CA LEU A 336 8.77 -4.38 -5.34
C LEU A 336 9.18 -5.66 -6.08
N GLU A 337 9.38 -6.75 -5.34
CA GLU A 337 9.65 -8.06 -5.93
C GLU A 337 8.43 -8.57 -6.71
N CYS A 338 7.24 -8.41 -6.14
CA CYS A 338 5.99 -8.74 -6.83
C CYS A 338 5.85 -7.97 -8.16
N LEU A 339 6.16 -6.68 -8.18
CA LEU A 339 6.13 -5.86 -9.39
C LEU A 339 7.19 -6.27 -10.41
N GLN A 340 8.38 -6.64 -9.96
CA GLN A 340 9.44 -7.16 -10.83
C GLN A 340 9.00 -8.43 -11.56
N LEU A 341 8.36 -9.34 -10.84
CA LEU A 341 7.82 -10.57 -11.42
C LEU A 341 6.62 -10.27 -12.34
N PHE A 342 5.75 -9.33 -11.98
CA PHE A 342 4.62 -8.93 -12.81
C PHE A 342 5.07 -8.32 -14.15
N ALA A 343 6.18 -7.61 -14.19
CA ALA A 343 6.75 -7.09 -15.44
C ALA A 343 6.99 -8.22 -16.46
N GLN A 344 7.44 -9.38 -16.00
CA GLN A 344 7.64 -10.55 -16.85
C GLN A 344 6.31 -11.09 -17.39
N VAL A 345 5.28 -11.19 -16.53
CA VAL A 345 3.91 -11.55 -16.95
C VAL A 345 3.39 -10.59 -18.01
N PHE A 346 3.60 -9.31 -17.81
CA PHE A 346 3.18 -8.26 -18.75
C PHE A 346 3.89 -8.38 -20.10
N ARG A 347 5.19 -8.68 -20.10
CA ARG A 347 5.96 -8.91 -21.34
C ARG A 347 5.43 -10.10 -22.13
N VAL A 348 5.11 -11.21 -21.47
CA VAL A 348 4.51 -12.38 -22.12
C VAL A 348 3.20 -12.01 -22.80
N ASN A 349 2.31 -11.31 -22.09
CA ASN A 349 0.99 -10.95 -22.59
C ASN A 349 1.00 -9.99 -23.79
N GLU A 350 1.86 -8.98 -23.72
CA GLU A 350 1.95 -7.93 -24.73
C GLU A 350 3.00 -8.24 -25.81
N HIS A 351 3.60 -9.45 -25.77
CA HIS A 351 4.68 -9.84 -26.69
C HIS A 351 5.77 -8.76 -26.80
N LEU A 352 6.22 -8.24 -25.64
CA LEU A 352 7.25 -7.19 -25.57
C LEU A 352 8.63 -7.80 -25.32
N GLY A 353 9.51 -7.67 -26.29
CA GLY A 353 10.93 -8.05 -26.19
C GLY A 353 11.30 -9.35 -26.90
N ALA A 354 12.62 -9.67 -26.89
CA ALA A 354 13.14 -10.93 -27.41
C ALA A 354 12.60 -12.10 -26.59
N SER A 355 12.51 -13.27 -27.23
CA SER A 355 12.07 -14.54 -26.64
C SER A 355 12.98 -15.02 -25.48
N VAL A 356 12.95 -14.30 -24.37
CA VAL A 356 13.46 -14.85 -23.10
C VAL A 356 12.41 -15.88 -22.69
N GLU A 357 12.79 -17.15 -22.68
CA GLU A 357 11.98 -18.23 -22.15
C GLU A 357 11.75 -17.95 -20.66
N ILE A 358 10.53 -17.50 -20.32
CA ILE A 358 10.17 -17.19 -18.95
C ILE A 358 9.70 -18.50 -18.33
N ASP A 359 10.39 -18.94 -17.29
CA ASP A 359 9.94 -20.05 -16.45
C ASP A 359 8.66 -19.62 -15.70
N THR A 360 7.53 -19.89 -16.34
CA THR A 360 6.21 -19.50 -15.88
C THR A 360 5.85 -20.15 -14.54
N GLU A 361 6.31 -21.39 -14.32
CA GLU A 361 6.04 -22.11 -13.09
C GLU A 361 6.81 -21.51 -11.91
N ARG A 362 8.07 -21.21 -12.08
CA ARG A 362 8.88 -20.51 -11.10
C ARG A 362 8.32 -19.12 -10.78
N LEU A 363 7.91 -18.38 -11.80
CA LEU A 363 7.30 -17.06 -11.66
C LEU A 363 6.05 -17.13 -10.77
N LEU A 364 5.12 -18.05 -11.06
CA LEU A 364 3.89 -18.20 -10.31
C LEU A 364 4.12 -18.66 -8.87
N ASN A 365 5.06 -19.59 -8.64
CA ASN A 365 5.43 -20.03 -7.31
C ASN A 365 5.99 -18.88 -6.48
N THR A 366 6.86 -18.06 -7.05
CA THR A 366 7.43 -16.88 -6.35
C THR A 366 6.35 -15.85 -6.03
N LEU A 367 5.41 -15.58 -6.98
CA LEU A 367 4.27 -14.69 -6.71
C LEU A 367 3.36 -15.24 -5.60
N ALA A 368 3.16 -16.57 -5.55
CA ALA A 368 2.38 -17.22 -4.50
C ALA A 368 3.07 -17.12 -3.14
N ASP A 369 4.38 -17.34 -3.08
CA ASP A 369 5.18 -17.20 -1.85
C ASP A 369 5.12 -15.78 -1.30
N LEU A 370 5.24 -14.78 -2.16
CA LEU A 370 5.11 -13.36 -1.76
C LEU A 370 3.70 -13.02 -1.25
N SER A 371 2.66 -13.54 -1.90
CA SER A 371 1.27 -13.33 -1.44
C SER A 371 1.00 -14.02 -0.10
N ASN A 372 1.60 -15.18 0.14
CA ASN A 372 1.46 -15.92 1.39
C ASN A 372 2.27 -15.28 2.53
N ALA A 373 3.41 -14.68 2.23
CA ALA A 373 4.24 -13.98 3.21
C ALA A 373 3.54 -12.72 3.77
N ASP A 374 2.77 -12.02 2.92
CA ASP A 374 1.94 -10.88 3.34
C ASP A 374 0.54 -10.97 2.70
N PRO A 375 -0.35 -11.83 3.25
CA PRO A 375 -1.69 -12.05 2.71
C PRO A 375 -2.59 -10.81 2.78
N MET A 376 -2.20 -9.79 3.55
CA MET A 376 -2.92 -8.52 3.65
C MET A 376 -2.50 -7.50 2.60
N LEU A 377 -1.52 -7.81 1.74
CA LEU A 377 -1.07 -6.91 0.68
C LEU A 377 -1.94 -7.06 -0.58
N PRO A 378 -2.94 -6.18 -0.82
CA PRO A 378 -3.92 -6.36 -1.89
C PRO A 378 -3.28 -6.31 -3.28
N VAL A 379 -2.19 -5.56 -3.45
CA VAL A 379 -1.47 -5.45 -4.73
C VAL A 379 -0.92 -6.81 -5.14
N CYS A 380 -0.23 -7.53 -4.24
CA CYS A 380 0.33 -8.85 -4.55
C CYS A 380 -0.76 -9.87 -4.88
N GLN A 381 -1.86 -9.89 -4.14
CA GLN A 381 -2.98 -10.80 -4.42
C GLN A 381 -3.65 -10.51 -5.77
N SER A 382 -3.84 -9.23 -6.10
CA SER A 382 -4.41 -8.80 -7.38
C SER A 382 -3.52 -9.22 -8.55
N LEU A 383 -2.20 -8.97 -8.46
CA LEU A 383 -1.24 -9.31 -9.51
C LEU A 383 -1.07 -10.82 -9.68
N LEU A 384 -1.02 -11.58 -8.57
CA LEU A 384 -0.98 -13.05 -8.61
C LEU A 384 -2.24 -13.63 -9.24
N GLY A 385 -3.43 -13.17 -8.82
CA GLY A 385 -4.69 -13.62 -9.42
C GLY A 385 -4.74 -13.36 -10.93
N TYR A 386 -4.32 -12.18 -11.37
CA TYR A 386 -4.24 -11.86 -12.80
C TYR A 386 -3.21 -12.74 -13.53
N ALA A 387 -2.06 -13.02 -12.92
CA ALA A 387 -1.04 -13.91 -13.49
C ALA A 387 -1.56 -15.35 -13.67
N LEU A 388 -2.26 -15.89 -12.67
CA LEU A 388 -2.88 -17.22 -12.74
C LEU A 388 -3.89 -17.31 -13.90
N HIS A 389 -4.74 -16.28 -14.04
CA HIS A 389 -5.68 -16.21 -15.17
C HIS A 389 -4.94 -16.18 -16.51
N MET A 390 -3.98 -15.26 -16.66
CA MET A 390 -3.35 -15.00 -17.94
C MET A 390 -2.40 -16.11 -18.40
N LEU A 391 -1.71 -16.77 -17.49
CA LEU A 391 -0.68 -17.77 -17.81
C LEU A 391 -1.21 -19.22 -17.74
N ARG A 392 -2.18 -19.50 -16.86
CA ARG A 392 -2.62 -20.86 -16.55
C ARG A 392 -4.10 -21.10 -16.76
N ALA A 393 -4.90 -20.06 -16.98
CA ALA A 393 -6.37 -20.12 -17.02
C ALA A 393 -7.01 -20.72 -15.73
N GLU A 394 -6.33 -20.61 -14.57
CA GLU A 394 -6.81 -21.04 -13.25
C GLU A 394 -7.79 -20.02 -12.67
N ASN A 395 -8.97 -19.91 -13.29
CA ASN A 395 -9.91 -18.81 -13.07
C ASN A 395 -10.57 -18.81 -11.68
N ASP A 396 -10.76 -19.96 -11.06
CA ASP A 396 -11.38 -20.03 -9.72
C ASP A 396 -10.42 -19.54 -8.64
N GLN A 397 -9.17 -19.98 -8.69
CA GLN A 397 -8.13 -19.51 -7.76
C GLN A 397 -7.84 -18.02 -7.99
N ALA A 398 -7.74 -17.60 -9.25
CA ALA A 398 -7.59 -16.19 -9.63
C ALA A 398 -8.72 -15.32 -9.05
N PHE A 399 -9.97 -15.78 -9.15
CA PHE A 399 -11.14 -15.09 -8.60
C PHE A 399 -11.02 -14.88 -7.09
N HIS A 400 -10.68 -15.93 -6.33
CA HIS A 400 -10.56 -15.84 -4.87
C HIS A 400 -9.50 -14.82 -4.45
N LEU A 401 -8.33 -14.78 -5.12
CA LEU A 401 -7.28 -13.83 -4.82
C LEU A 401 -7.70 -12.39 -5.15
N ILE A 402 -8.27 -12.17 -6.34
CA ILE A 402 -8.70 -10.83 -6.80
C ILE A 402 -9.87 -10.32 -5.94
N GLU A 403 -10.83 -11.19 -5.57
CA GLU A 403 -11.93 -10.84 -4.67
C GLU A 403 -11.43 -10.49 -3.26
N ASN A 404 -10.45 -11.24 -2.74
CA ASN A 404 -9.84 -10.91 -1.46
C ASN A 404 -9.11 -9.56 -1.52
N ALA A 405 -8.35 -9.30 -2.58
CA ALA A 405 -7.73 -7.99 -2.81
C ALA A 405 -8.78 -6.86 -2.86
N ASN A 406 -9.96 -7.11 -3.47
CA ASN A 406 -11.04 -6.14 -3.52
C ASN A 406 -11.66 -5.88 -2.13
N ARG A 407 -11.75 -6.89 -1.27
CA ARG A 407 -12.20 -6.68 0.12
C ARG A 407 -11.24 -5.83 0.94
N LEU A 408 -9.93 -6.00 0.72
CA LEU A 408 -8.89 -5.23 1.41
C LEU A 408 -8.77 -3.79 0.87
N ALA A 409 -8.96 -3.60 -0.44
CA ALA A 409 -8.84 -2.30 -1.11
C ALA A 409 -9.96 -2.13 -2.17
N PRO A 410 -11.21 -1.86 -1.76
CA PRO A 410 -12.40 -1.95 -2.61
C PRO A 410 -12.46 -0.92 -3.74
N ASN A 411 -11.62 0.11 -3.70
CA ASN A 411 -11.55 1.17 -4.72
C ASN A 411 -10.19 1.20 -5.44
N PHE A 412 -9.41 0.14 -5.32
CA PHE A 412 -8.17 0.03 -6.05
C PHE A 412 -8.46 -0.26 -7.55
N ALA A 413 -8.28 0.76 -8.40
CA ALA A 413 -8.72 0.73 -9.79
C ALA A 413 -8.15 -0.45 -10.59
N LEU A 414 -6.84 -0.75 -10.47
CA LEU A 414 -6.23 -1.90 -11.16
C LEU A 414 -6.87 -3.22 -10.73
N ASN A 415 -7.17 -3.39 -9.43
CA ASN A 415 -7.83 -4.60 -8.96
C ASN A 415 -9.28 -4.70 -9.44
N LEU A 416 -10.00 -3.57 -9.55
CA LEU A 416 -11.35 -3.55 -10.12
C LEU A 416 -11.35 -3.95 -11.59
N ASP A 417 -10.30 -3.60 -12.35
CA ASP A 417 -10.10 -4.05 -13.71
C ASP A 417 -9.92 -5.58 -13.77
N HIS A 418 -9.02 -6.12 -12.95
CA HIS A 418 -8.81 -7.56 -12.83
C HIS A 418 -10.09 -8.29 -12.38
N LEU A 419 -10.84 -7.71 -11.43
CA LEU A 419 -12.10 -8.27 -10.96
C LEU A 419 -13.16 -8.31 -12.06
N ALA A 420 -13.31 -7.25 -12.86
CA ALA A 420 -14.21 -7.23 -13.97
C ALA A 420 -13.85 -8.28 -15.03
N VAL A 421 -12.56 -8.42 -15.35
CA VAL A 421 -12.07 -9.44 -16.29
C VAL A 421 -12.37 -10.85 -15.79
N ILE A 422 -12.09 -11.14 -14.52
CA ILE A 422 -12.27 -12.50 -14.00
C ILE A 422 -13.75 -12.88 -13.88
N HIS A 423 -14.65 -11.93 -13.56
CA HIS A 423 -16.10 -12.14 -13.64
C HIS A 423 -16.56 -12.47 -15.08
N LEU A 424 -16.05 -11.71 -16.08
CA LEU A 424 -16.32 -11.99 -17.49
C LEU A 424 -15.93 -13.39 -17.89
N VAL A 425 -14.73 -13.82 -17.53
CA VAL A 425 -14.19 -15.14 -17.87
C VAL A 425 -15.03 -16.26 -17.24
N ARG A 426 -15.55 -16.03 -16.04
CA ARG A 426 -16.48 -16.97 -15.36
C ARG A 426 -17.91 -16.90 -15.87
N GLY A 427 -18.21 -16.00 -16.83
CA GLY A 427 -19.54 -15.81 -17.40
C GLY A 427 -20.48 -14.97 -16.52
N ASP A 428 -19.98 -14.36 -15.46
CA ASP A 428 -20.74 -13.46 -14.58
C ASP A 428 -20.70 -12.04 -15.15
N LEU A 429 -21.61 -11.76 -16.06
CA LEU A 429 -21.69 -10.47 -16.75
C LEU A 429 -22.16 -9.34 -15.83
N ASP A 430 -22.99 -9.64 -14.83
CA ASP A 430 -23.50 -8.64 -13.89
C ASP A 430 -22.41 -8.22 -12.91
N GLY A 431 -21.64 -9.17 -12.37
CA GLY A 431 -20.48 -8.91 -11.53
C GLY A 431 -19.40 -8.10 -12.28
N ALA A 432 -19.12 -8.47 -13.53
CA ALA A 432 -18.19 -7.74 -14.40
C ALA A 432 -18.62 -6.28 -14.60
N ASP A 433 -19.89 -6.05 -14.90
CA ASP A 433 -20.45 -4.71 -15.11
C ASP A 433 -20.45 -3.87 -13.83
N ALA A 434 -20.74 -4.48 -12.67
CA ALA A 434 -20.68 -3.81 -11.39
C ALA A 434 -19.25 -3.35 -11.05
N ALA A 435 -18.26 -4.24 -11.20
CA ALA A 435 -16.85 -3.92 -11.01
C ALA A 435 -16.38 -2.82 -11.98
N TRP A 436 -16.75 -2.93 -13.26
CA TRP A 436 -16.37 -1.95 -14.27
C TRP A 436 -17.02 -0.58 -14.09
N ARG A 437 -18.28 -0.50 -13.65
CA ARG A 437 -18.90 0.79 -13.30
C ARG A 437 -18.16 1.46 -12.15
N ARG A 438 -17.78 0.71 -11.12
CA ARG A 438 -17.00 1.24 -10.01
C ARG A 438 -15.62 1.69 -10.48
N LEU A 439 -14.94 0.89 -11.31
CA LEU A 439 -13.69 1.24 -11.96
C LEU A 439 -13.79 2.56 -12.74
N ASN A 440 -14.87 2.79 -13.46
CA ASN A 440 -15.09 4.04 -14.19
C ASN A 440 -15.22 5.27 -13.29
N LEU A 441 -15.62 5.10 -12.04
CA LEU A 441 -15.68 6.21 -11.08
C LEU A 441 -14.32 6.52 -10.48
N VAL A 442 -13.52 5.49 -10.11
CA VAL A 442 -12.24 5.69 -9.42
C VAL A 442 -11.08 5.89 -10.38
N GLY A 443 -11.03 5.16 -11.49
CA GLY A 443 -9.90 5.11 -12.43
C GLY A 443 -9.98 6.10 -13.60
N GLN A 444 -10.74 7.19 -13.49
CA GLN A 444 -10.90 8.15 -14.60
C GLN A 444 -9.59 8.81 -15.04
N ASN A 445 -8.72 9.09 -14.08
CA ASN A 445 -7.46 9.79 -14.29
C ASN A 445 -6.25 8.85 -14.30
N SER A 446 -6.48 7.54 -14.27
CA SER A 446 -5.41 6.55 -14.28
C SER A 446 -4.55 6.67 -15.55
N PRO A 447 -3.21 6.64 -15.44
CA PRO A 447 -2.33 6.70 -16.60
C PRO A 447 -2.46 5.47 -17.52
N TRP A 448 -3.02 4.38 -17.02
CA TRP A 448 -3.35 3.17 -17.79
C TRP A 448 -4.84 2.98 -18.06
N ARG A 449 -5.60 4.07 -18.08
CA ARG A 449 -7.04 4.08 -18.41
C ARG A 449 -7.38 3.33 -19.69
N TYR A 450 -6.47 3.28 -20.66
CA TYR A 450 -6.66 2.58 -21.92
C TYR A 450 -6.91 1.07 -21.75
N THR A 451 -6.39 0.43 -20.67
CA THR A 451 -6.69 -0.99 -20.36
C THR A 451 -8.13 -1.13 -19.88
N TYR A 452 -8.60 -0.21 -19.06
CA TYR A 452 -9.98 -0.19 -18.54
C TYR A 452 -11.01 -0.01 -19.65
N ASP A 453 -10.67 0.76 -20.68
CA ASP A 453 -11.52 0.89 -21.87
C ASP A 453 -11.66 -0.47 -22.58
N ILE A 454 -10.64 -1.31 -22.59
CA ILE A 454 -10.73 -2.67 -23.18
C ILE A 454 -11.63 -3.58 -22.36
N THR A 455 -11.59 -3.51 -21.06
CA THR A 455 -12.53 -4.25 -20.19
C THR A 455 -13.98 -3.84 -20.51
N GLY A 456 -14.23 -2.55 -20.72
CA GLY A 456 -15.52 -2.07 -21.23
C GLY A 456 -15.87 -2.65 -22.60
N ALA A 457 -14.90 -2.69 -23.52
CA ALA A 457 -15.11 -3.31 -24.84
C ALA A 457 -15.47 -4.80 -24.74
N MET A 458 -14.83 -5.54 -23.83
CA MET A 458 -15.11 -6.95 -23.55
C MET A 458 -16.53 -7.16 -23.02
N ILE A 459 -16.96 -6.36 -22.04
CA ILE A 459 -18.31 -6.43 -21.46
C ILE A 459 -19.38 -6.20 -22.53
N HIS A 460 -19.22 -5.16 -23.34
CA HIS A 460 -20.18 -4.86 -24.40
C HIS A 460 -20.16 -5.91 -25.53
N LEU A 461 -18.99 -6.48 -25.82
CA LEU A 461 -18.87 -7.60 -26.75
C LEU A 461 -19.65 -8.82 -26.26
N MET A 462 -19.55 -9.15 -24.98
CA MET A 462 -20.30 -10.24 -24.34
C MET A 462 -21.82 -10.01 -24.38
N ARG A 463 -22.26 -8.76 -24.33
CA ARG A 463 -23.67 -8.37 -24.46
C ARG A 463 -24.18 -8.37 -25.91
N GLY A 464 -23.30 -8.54 -26.88
CA GLY A 464 -23.63 -8.41 -28.31
C GLY A 464 -23.77 -6.94 -28.76
N ASP A 465 -23.44 -5.96 -27.91
CA ASP A 465 -23.44 -4.54 -28.28
C ASP A 465 -22.12 -4.18 -28.98
N LEU A 466 -22.02 -4.56 -30.25
CA LEU A 466 -20.83 -4.35 -31.07
C LEU A 466 -20.49 -2.86 -31.24
N ARG A 467 -21.50 -1.98 -31.21
CA ARG A 467 -21.28 -0.54 -31.36
C ARG A 467 -20.54 0.02 -30.15
N GLN A 468 -20.98 -0.31 -28.92
CA GLN A 468 -20.31 0.13 -27.71
C GLN A 468 -18.96 -0.55 -27.52
N SER A 469 -18.85 -1.85 -27.86
CA SER A 469 -17.56 -2.55 -27.83
C SER A 469 -16.52 -1.84 -28.71
N LEU A 470 -16.87 -1.52 -29.96
CA LEU A 470 -15.98 -0.78 -30.86
C LEU A 470 -15.69 0.64 -30.37
N TYR A 471 -16.67 1.32 -29.75
CA TYR A 471 -16.44 2.64 -29.15
C TYR A 471 -15.34 2.59 -28.09
N PHE A 472 -15.42 1.66 -27.13
CA PHE A 472 -14.42 1.52 -26.08
C PHE A 472 -13.06 1.06 -26.62
N ALA A 473 -13.02 0.12 -27.55
CA ALA A 473 -11.78 -0.28 -28.21
C ALA A 473 -11.11 0.91 -28.94
N ASN A 474 -11.89 1.78 -29.59
CA ASN A 474 -11.38 3.00 -30.20
C ASN A 474 -10.89 4.03 -29.18
N GLN A 475 -11.57 4.19 -28.04
CA GLN A 475 -11.07 5.05 -26.94
C GLN A 475 -9.70 4.57 -26.44
N SER A 476 -9.55 3.25 -26.26
CA SER A 476 -8.27 2.64 -25.88
C SER A 476 -7.19 2.92 -26.93
N MET A 477 -7.48 2.70 -28.23
CA MET A 477 -6.53 3.00 -29.31
C MET A 477 -6.18 4.47 -29.42
N PHE A 478 -7.12 5.37 -29.15
CA PHE A 478 -6.85 6.81 -29.13
C PHE A 478 -5.85 7.18 -28.02
N ARG A 479 -6.04 6.59 -26.81
CA ARG A 479 -5.14 6.81 -25.66
C ARG A 479 -3.78 6.16 -25.87
N LYS A 480 -3.77 4.93 -26.45
CA LYS A 480 -2.55 4.13 -26.61
C LYS A 480 -2.56 3.39 -27.95
N PRO A 481 -2.09 4.01 -29.06
CA PRO A 481 -2.19 3.45 -30.42
C PRO A 481 -1.44 2.13 -30.62
N ARG A 482 -0.48 1.80 -29.75
CA ARG A 482 0.35 0.59 -29.83
C ARG A 482 -0.17 -0.58 -28.98
N TYR A 483 -1.29 -0.41 -28.30
CA TYR A 483 -1.85 -1.44 -27.42
C TYR A 483 -2.52 -2.56 -28.21
N LEU A 484 -1.91 -3.76 -28.16
CA LEU A 484 -2.37 -4.88 -28.98
C LEU A 484 -3.79 -5.34 -28.65
N ALA A 485 -4.17 -5.34 -27.38
CA ALA A 485 -5.52 -5.74 -26.98
C ALA A 485 -6.58 -4.84 -27.64
N ALA A 486 -6.34 -3.52 -27.74
CA ALA A 486 -7.28 -2.62 -28.41
C ALA A 486 -7.46 -2.95 -29.89
N LEU A 487 -6.36 -3.25 -30.58
CA LEU A 487 -6.41 -3.67 -31.99
C LEU A 487 -7.09 -5.03 -32.16
N ARG A 488 -6.84 -5.99 -31.26
CA ARG A 488 -7.47 -7.33 -31.27
C ARG A 488 -8.98 -7.24 -31.06
N TYR A 489 -9.44 -6.51 -30.04
CA TYR A 489 -10.87 -6.36 -29.77
C TYR A 489 -11.59 -5.52 -30.86
N SER A 490 -10.91 -4.52 -31.45
CA SER A 490 -11.42 -3.83 -32.62
C SER A 490 -11.56 -4.79 -33.82
N MET A 491 -10.55 -5.61 -34.11
CA MET A 491 -10.58 -6.62 -35.16
C MET A 491 -11.75 -7.59 -35.00
N ILE A 492 -11.95 -8.13 -33.79
CA ILE A 492 -13.07 -9.04 -33.49
C ILE A 492 -14.41 -8.33 -33.70
N GLY A 493 -14.59 -7.14 -33.13
CA GLY A 493 -15.83 -6.38 -33.26
C GLY A 493 -16.17 -6.03 -34.72
N LEU A 494 -15.17 -5.69 -35.53
CA LEU A 494 -15.30 -5.43 -36.96
C LEU A 494 -15.66 -6.71 -37.73
N ALA A 495 -15.00 -7.83 -37.45
CA ALA A 495 -15.29 -9.12 -38.08
C ALA A 495 -16.72 -9.59 -37.74
N LEU A 496 -17.16 -9.45 -36.49
CA LEU A 496 -18.54 -9.74 -36.10
C LEU A 496 -19.57 -8.83 -36.77
N SER A 497 -19.17 -7.61 -37.13
CA SER A 497 -19.98 -6.64 -37.87
C SER A 497 -19.89 -6.84 -39.41
N ASN A 498 -19.26 -7.90 -39.90
CA ASN A 498 -19.00 -8.20 -41.31
C ASN A 498 -18.21 -7.09 -42.04
N ARG A 499 -17.38 -6.35 -41.35
CA ARG A 499 -16.50 -5.29 -41.90
C ARG A 499 -15.10 -5.86 -42.14
N SER A 500 -14.98 -6.73 -43.16
CA SER A 500 -13.77 -7.53 -43.45
C SER A 500 -12.52 -6.67 -43.70
N GLU A 501 -12.65 -5.64 -44.56
CA GLU A 501 -11.53 -4.75 -44.90
C GLU A 501 -11.01 -3.98 -43.68
N ASP A 502 -11.93 -3.51 -42.82
CA ASP A 502 -11.57 -2.79 -41.60
C ASP A 502 -10.88 -3.73 -40.61
N ALA A 503 -11.37 -4.96 -40.45
CA ALA A 503 -10.75 -5.99 -39.61
C ALA A 503 -9.35 -6.37 -40.14
N ALA A 504 -9.17 -6.51 -41.45
CA ALA A 504 -7.86 -6.75 -42.06
C ALA A 504 -6.86 -5.60 -41.75
N ARG A 505 -7.31 -4.35 -41.88
CA ARG A 505 -6.48 -3.20 -41.50
C ARG A 505 -6.01 -3.25 -40.03
N MET A 506 -6.82 -3.77 -39.10
CA MET A 506 -6.39 -3.95 -37.71
C MET A 506 -5.31 -5.03 -37.59
N LEU A 507 -5.45 -6.14 -38.32
CA LEU A 507 -4.42 -7.19 -38.33
C LEU A 507 -3.11 -6.68 -38.94
N ASP A 508 -3.16 -5.91 -40.03
CA ASP A 508 -1.96 -5.31 -40.62
C ASP A 508 -1.25 -4.37 -39.64
N ARG A 509 -1.98 -3.56 -38.88
CA ARG A 509 -1.42 -2.73 -37.83
C ARG A 509 -0.77 -3.55 -36.71
N ILE A 510 -1.37 -4.68 -36.33
CA ILE A 510 -0.77 -5.61 -35.36
C ILE A 510 0.56 -6.15 -35.89
N ARG A 511 0.59 -6.59 -37.16
CA ARG A 511 1.80 -7.13 -37.81
C ARG A 511 2.93 -6.09 -37.94
N VAL A 512 2.57 -4.83 -38.21
CA VAL A 512 3.54 -3.71 -38.22
C VAL A 512 4.16 -3.51 -36.81
N LEU A 513 3.33 -3.58 -35.76
CA LEU A 513 3.81 -3.41 -34.39
C LEU A 513 4.57 -4.63 -33.87
N ARG A 514 4.23 -5.82 -34.35
CA ARG A 514 4.81 -7.12 -33.96
C ARG A 514 5.05 -7.98 -35.20
N PRO A 515 6.20 -7.80 -35.85
CA PRO A 515 6.61 -8.68 -36.94
C PRO A 515 6.60 -10.14 -36.48
N GLY A 516 6.01 -11.03 -37.26
CA GLY A 516 5.85 -12.45 -36.90
C GLY A 516 4.66 -12.75 -35.98
N TYR A 517 3.74 -11.80 -35.77
CA TYR A 517 2.51 -12.06 -35.01
C TYR A 517 1.68 -13.18 -35.65
N ASP A 518 1.48 -14.26 -34.89
CA ASP A 518 0.68 -15.42 -35.27
C ASP A 518 -0.75 -15.28 -34.73
N LEU A 519 -1.70 -14.99 -35.61
CA LEU A 519 -3.09 -14.84 -35.24
C LEU A 519 -3.73 -16.19 -34.85
N SER A 520 -3.30 -17.31 -35.42
CA SER A 520 -3.83 -18.64 -35.09
C SER A 520 -3.42 -19.05 -33.68
N HIS A 521 -2.15 -18.89 -33.37
CA HIS A 521 -1.65 -19.15 -32.00
C HIS A 521 -2.35 -18.26 -30.94
N TRP A 522 -2.55 -16.98 -31.26
CA TRP A 522 -3.30 -16.10 -30.36
C TRP A 522 -4.76 -16.54 -30.20
N ALA A 523 -5.43 -16.96 -31.30
CA ALA A 523 -6.81 -17.41 -31.27
C ALA A 523 -6.99 -18.66 -30.40
N ASP A 524 -6.05 -19.60 -30.43
CA ASP A 524 -6.07 -20.80 -29.57
C ASP A 524 -5.98 -20.40 -28.10
N GLY A 525 -5.06 -19.51 -27.73
CA GLY A 525 -4.98 -18.97 -26.37
C GLY A 525 -6.20 -18.15 -25.95
N PHE A 526 -6.87 -17.46 -26.89
CA PHE A 526 -8.09 -16.74 -26.62
C PHE A 526 -9.26 -17.69 -26.29
N VAL A 527 -9.37 -18.83 -27.01
CA VAL A 527 -10.39 -19.85 -26.75
C VAL A 527 -10.26 -20.48 -25.38
N THR A 528 -9.04 -20.64 -24.87
CA THR A 528 -8.80 -21.24 -23.55
C THR A 528 -9.10 -20.28 -22.39
N ARG A 529 -8.95 -18.97 -22.61
CA ARG A 529 -9.05 -17.94 -21.57
C ARG A 529 -10.37 -17.21 -21.49
N MET A 530 -11.17 -17.23 -22.57
CA MET A 530 -12.43 -16.50 -22.65
C MET A 530 -13.63 -17.45 -22.60
N PRO A 531 -14.84 -16.96 -22.22
CA PRO A 531 -16.05 -17.76 -22.24
C PRO A 531 -16.26 -18.40 -23.62
N VAL A 532 -16.54 -19.71 -23.61
CA VAL A 532 -16.55 -20.57 -24.81
C VAL A 532 -17.43 -20.01 -25.95
N HIS A 533 -18.61 -19.47 -25.61
CA HIS A 533 -19.54 -18.93 -26.60
C HIS A 533 -18.97 -17.68 -27.30
N LEU A 534 -18.33 -16.76 -26.54
CA LEU A 534 -17.70 -15.57 -27.11
C LEU A 534 -16.49 -15.94 -27.97
N ALA A 535 -15.64 -16.82 -27.42
CA ALA A 535 -14.43 -17.25 -28.10
C ALA A 535 -14.77 -17.94 -29.44
N LYS A 536 -15.76 -18.83 -29.46
CA LYS A 536 -16.24 -19.48 -30.68
C LYS A 536 -16.79 -18.47 -31.68
N ALA A 537 -17.65 -17.53 -31.24
CA ALA A 537 -18.20 -16.49 -32.10
C ALA A 537 -17.12 -15.61 -32.73
N ALA A 538 -16.14 -15.19 -31.93
CA ALA A 538 -15.00 -14.39 -32.40
C ALA A 538 -14.17 -15.14 -33.44
N VAL A 539 -13.74 -16.37 -33.14
CA VAL A 539 -12.93 -17.19 -34.07
C VAL A 539 -13.69 -17.50 -35.35
N GLN A 540 -14.97 -17.85 -35.25
CA GLN A 540 -15.80 -18.08 -36.44
C GLN A 540 -15.95 -16.82 -37.30
N SER A 541 -16.08 -15.64 -36.68
CA SER A 541 -16.16 -14.38 -37.40
C SER A 541 -14.87 -14.05 -38.15
N LEU A 542 -13.71 -14.30 -37.51
CA LEU A 542 -12.40 -14.09 -38.13
C LEU A 542 -12.17 -15.05 -39.31
N ARG A 543 -12.60 -16.31 -39.21
CA ARG A 543 -12.59 -17.27 -40.34
C ARG A 543 -13.51 -16.84 -41.48
N ARG A 544 -14.72 -16.35 -41.16
CA ARG A 544 -15.70 -15.88 -42.16
C ARG A 544 -15.17 -14.70 -42.96
N VAL A 545 -14.36 -13.83 -42.35
CA VAL A 545 -13.74 -12.69 -43.05
C VAL A 545 -12.32 -13.01 -43.56
N GLU A 546 -11.96 -14.29 -43.64
CA GLU A 546 -10.69 -14.79 -44.18
C GLU A 546 -9.41 -14.26 -43.52
N LEU A 547 -9.45 -14.01 -42.23
CA LEU A 547 -8.28 -13.59 -41.44
C LEU A 547 -7.61 -14.76 -40.70
N LEU A 548 -8.36 -15.85 -40.44
CA LEU A 548 -7.91 -17.10 -39.81
C LEU A 548 -8.10 -18.27 -40.74
#